data_5e6616b975e981c7f1815e58ffb3f3a6
#
_entry.id   5e6616b975e981c7f1815e58ffb3f3a6
#
_cell.length_a   1.000
_cell.length_b   1.000
_cell.length_c   1.000
_cell.angle_alpha   90.00
_cell.angle_beta   90.00
_cell.angle_gamma   90.00
#
_symmetry.space_group_name_H-M   'P 1'
#
loop_
_entity.id
_entity.type
_entity.pdbx_description
1 polymer ?
#
loop_
_entity_poly.entity_id
_entity_poly.type
_entity_poly.pdbx_seq_one_letter_code
_entity_poly.pdbx_strand_id
1 'polypeptide(L)'
;MKIPSEEKLIHDWVIRQVEQKYSSLYNEIRTNPGKEQLCEFEGLFPDVILGSYGQVVQIIEVETEATIDEKRSEYWKTLSELSVQLILLVPAKSKTHATDLCWKCGLAGKVKIGTFEVSIRI
;
A
#
# COMPACT_ATOMS: atom_id res chain seq x y z
N MET A 1 -14.30 9.04 0.38
CA MET A 1 -14.21 9.21 -1.08
C MET A 1 -14.56 7.90 -1.77
N LYS A 2 -15.37 7.99 -2.82
CA LYS A 2 -15.72 6.81 -3.60
C LYS A 2 -14.66 6.60 -4.69
N ILE A 3 -13.98 5.45 -4.65
CA ILE A 3 -12.98 5.11 -5.66
C ILE A 3 -13.70 4.67 -6.94
N PRO A 4 -13.37 5.23 -8.11
CA PRO A 4 -13.93 4.76 -9.37
C PRO A 4 -13.75 3.26 -9.54
N SER A 5 -14.68 2.59 -10.21
CA SER A 5 -14.64 1.14 -10.36
C SER A 5 -13.36 0.62 -11.04
N GLU A 6 -12.84 1.37 -12.02
CA GLU A 6 -11.58 1.01 -12.67
C GLU A 6 -10.40 1.09 -11.71
N GLU A 7 -10.37 2.14 -10.88
CA GLU A 7 -9.32 2.30 -9.88
C GLU A 7 -9.37 1.18 -8.84
N LYS A 8 -10.57 0.76 -8.46
CA LYS A 8 -10.74 -0.36 -7.53
C LYS A 8 -10.21 -1.65 -8.13
N LEU A 9 -10.46 -1.90 -9.41
CA LEU A 9 -9.95 -3.09 -10.10
C LEU A 9 -8.43 -3.08 -10.12
N ILE A 10 -7.82 -1.94 -10.42
CA ILE A 10 -6.37 -1.80 -10.42
C ILE A 10 -5.82 -2.04 -9.02
N HIS A 11 -6.42 -1.41 -8.02
CA HIS A 11 -6.01 -1.56 -6.62
C HIS A 11 -5.99 -3.03 -6.20
N ASP A 12 -7.09 -3.74 -6.43
CA ASP A 12 -7.21 -5.13 -6.02
C ASP A 12 -6.30 -6.05 -6.83
N TRP A 13 -6.10 -5.74 -8.12
CA TRP A 13 -5.18 -6.48 -8.98
C TRP A 13 -3.73 -6.34 -8.48
N VAL A 14 -3.33 -5.12 -8.11
CA VAL A 14 -1.98 -4.89 -7.57
C VAL A 14 -1.76 -5.67 -6.29
N ILE A 15 -2.76 -5.70 -5.39
CA ILE A 15 -2.67 -6.50 -4.17
C ILE A 15 -2.38 -7.97 -4.49
N ARG A 16 -3.07 -8.54 -5.48
CA ARG A 16 -2.84 -9.93 -5.88
C ARG A 16 -1.45 -10.13 -6.48
N GLN A 17 -0.95 -9.17 -7.26
CA GLN A 17 0.40 -9.26 -7.83
C GLN A 17 1.45 -9.23 -6.73
N VAL A 18 1.26 -8.37 -5.72
CA VAL A 18 2.15 -8.30 -4.57
C VAL A 18 2.14 -9.63 -3.80
N GLU A 19 0.96 -10.19 -3.57
CA GLU A 19 0.82 -11.47 -2.89
C GLU A 19 1.57 -12.58 -3.62
N GLN A 20 1.43 -12.67 -4.94
CA GLN A 20 2.14 -13.65 -5.74
C GLN A 20 3.65 -13.45 -5.71
N LYS A 21 4.11 -12.19 -5.80
CA LYS A 21 5.53 -11.88 -5.82
C LYS A 21 6.23 -12.28 -4.52
N TYR A 22 5.57 -12.06 -3.39
CA TYR A 22 6.18 -12.29 -2.09
C TYR A 22 5.84 -13.65 -1.47
N SER A 23 5.06 -14.48 -2.16
CA SER A 23 4.65 -15.79 -1.64
C SER A 23 5.81 -16.72 -1.30
N SER A 24 6.95 -16.57 -1.97
CA SER A 24 8.14 -17.38 -1.72
C SER A 24 9.06 -16.79 -0.63
N LEU A 25 8.84 -15.53 -0.24
CA LEU A 25 9.70 -14.81 0.69
C LEU A 25 9.12 -14.70 2.10
N TYR A 26 7.80 -14.77 2.23
CA TYR A 26 7.13 -14.62 3.51
C TYR A 26 6.20 -15.81 3.77
N ASN A 27 6.24 -16.33 4.99
CA ASN A 27 5.40 -17.47 5.39
C ASN A 27 3.93 -17.10 5.49
N GLU A 28 3.65 -15.86 5.86
CA GLU A 28 2.30 -15.38 6.05
C GLU A 28 2.08 -14.11 5.26
N ILE A 29 1.06 -14.13 4.40
CA ILE A 29 0.64 -12.94 3.66
C ILE A 29 -0.87 -12.82 3.87
N ARG A 30 -1.29 -11.67 4.43
CA ARG A 30 -2.70 -11.37 4.62
C ARG A 30 -3.04 -10.10 3.86
N THR A 31 -4.21 -10.05 3.27
CA THR A 31 -4.61 -8.93 2.43
C THR A 31 -6.00 -8.42 2.79
N ASN A 32 -6.23 -7.14 2.53
CA ASN A 32 -7.51 -6.48 2.72
C ASN A 32 -7.92 -5.82 1.40
N PRO A 33 -8.43 -6.61 0.43
CA PRO A 33 -8.81 -6.06 -0.87
C PRO A 33 -10.07 -5.20 -0.77
N GLY A 34 -10.12 -4.17 -1.60
CA GLY A 34 -11.28 -3.29 -1.69
C GLY A 34 -11.58 -2.58 -0.39
N LYS A 35 -12.83 -2.66 0.05
CA LYS A 35 -13.27 -2.07 1.32
C LYS A 35 -13.37 -3.10 2.43
N GLU A 36 -12.98 -4.33 2.17
CA GLU A 36 -13.09 -5.40 3.15
C GLU A 36 -12.02 -5.23 4.22
N GLN A 37 -12.44 -5.33 5.48
CA GLN A 37 -11.57 -5.24 6.64
C GLN A 37 -11.46 -6.62 7.27
N LEU A 38 -10.76 -7.51 6.59
CA LEU A 38 -10.66 -8.92 6.97
C LEU A 38 -9.49 -9.19 7.91
N CYS A 39 -8.37 -8.51 7.71
CA CYS A 39 -7.14 -8.78 8.44
C CYS A 39 -6.63 -7.52 9.12
N GLU A 40 -6.67 -7.52 10.45
CA GLU A 40 -6.24 -6.38 11.26
C GLU A 40 -4.76 -6.48 11.63
N PHE A 41 -4.10 -5.33 11.69
CA PHE A 41 -2.78 -5.22 12.29
C PHE A 41 -2.73 -3.92 13.11
N GLU A 42 -2.57 -4.08 14.42
CA GLU A 42 -2.47 -2.98 15.40
C GLU A 42 -3.62 -1.96 15.27
N GLY A 43 -4.83 -2.46 15.05
CA GLY A 43 -6.04 -1.64 14.97
C GLY A 43 -6.36 -1.07 13.59
N LEU A 44 -5.50 -1.34 12.61
CA LEU A 44 -5.69 -0.85 11.24
C LEU A 44 -5.76 -2.02 10.26
N PHE A 45 -6.10 -1.71 9.02
CA PHE A 45 -6.29 -2.72 7.97
C PHE A 45 -5.46 -2.37 6.74
N PRO A 46 -4.12 -2.54 6.80
CA PRO A 46 -3.26 -2.31 5.63
C PRO A 46 -3.66 -3.22 4.47
N ASP A 47 -3.43 -2.77 3.25
CA ASP A 47 -3.77 -3.57 2.07
C ASP A 47 -3.06 -4.92 2.07
N VAL A 48 -1.77 -4.95 2.44
CA VAL A 48 -0.99 -6.19 2.52
C VAL A 48 -0.20 -6.20 3.83
N ILE A 49 -0.26 -7.33 4.51
CA ILE A 49 0.49 -7.55 5.76
C ILE A 49 1.41 -8.74 5.51
N LEU A 50 2.72 -8.48 5.57
CA LEU A 50 3.75 -9.51 5.33
C LEU A 50 4.34 -9.97 6.65
N GLY A 51 4.36 -11.27 6.86
CA GLY A 51 4.86 -11.86 8.09
C GLY A 51 5.76 -13.06 7.87
N SER A 52 6.62 -13.33 8.86
CA SER A 52 7.50 -14.49 8.88
C SER A 52 7.59 -15.02 10.30
N TYR A 53 7.38 -16.33 10.44
CA TYR A 53 7.50 -17.04 11.73
C TYR A 53 6.70 -16.40 12.86
N GLY A 54 5.44 -16.04 12.56
CA GLY A 54 4.51 -15.49 13.54
C GLY A 54 4.66 -14.00 13.82
N GLN A 55 5.60 -13.32 13.16
CA GLN A 55 5.79 -11.88 13.34
C GLN A 55 5.51 -11.13 12.06
N VAL A 56 4.78 -10.03 12.16
CA VAL A 56 4.61 -9.10 11.03
C VAL A 56 5.93 -8.36 10.83
N VAL A 57 6.38 -8.31 9.58
CA VAL A 57 7.66 -7.69 9.21
C VAL A 57 7.46 -6.38 8.50
N GLN A 58 6.43 -6.29 7.67
CA GLN A 58 6.20 -5.15 6.80
C GLN A 58 4.73 -5.02 6.45
N ILE A 59 4.29 -3.80 6.17
CA ILE A 59 2.95 -3.54 5.64
C ILE A 59 3.07 -2.75 4.35
N ILE A 60 2.15 -2.98 3.43
CA ILE A 60 2.11 -2.30 2.14
C ILE A 60 0.74 -1.69 1.96
N GLU A 61 0.71 -0.41 1.60
CA GLU A 61 -0.52 0.26 1.23
C GLU A 61 -0.45 0.59 -0.25
N VAL A 62 -1.46 0.14 -1.01
CA VAL A 62 -1.53 0.34 -2.45
C VAL A 62 -2.40 1.56 -2.72
N GLU A 63 -1.85 2.54 -3.43
CA GLU A 63 -2.60 3.71 -3.86
C GLU A 63 -2.73 3.72 -5.38
N THR A 64 -3.78 4.36 -5.87
CA THR A 64 -3.98 4.60 -7.29
C THR A 64 -3.86 6.10 -7.55
N GLU A 65 -3.82 6.51 -8.82
CA GLU A 65 -3.72 7.93 -9.15
C GLU A 65 -4.83 8.76 -8.48
N ALA A 66 -6.05 8.22 -8.43
CA ALA A 66 -7.20 8.93 -7.88
C ALA A 66 -7.21 9.05 -6.36
N THR A 67 -6.42 8.25 -5.66
CA THR A 67 -6.44 8.23 -4.20
C THR A 67 -5.28 8.99 -3.55
N ILE A 68 -4.34 9.49 -4.35
CA ILE A 68 -3.15 10.19 -3.83
C ILE A 68 -3.49 11.68 -3.67
N ASP A 69 -3.71 12.11 -2.42
CA ASP A 69 -3.99 13.51 -2.09
C ASP A 69 -3.53 13.84 -0.66
N GLU A 70 -3.65 15.10 -0.28
CA GLU A 70 -3.22 15.55 1.05
C GLU A 70 -3.99 14.87 2.18
N LYS A 71 -5.28 14.67 2.00
CA LYS A 71 -6.08 13.99 3.01
C LYS A 71 -5.62 12.56 3.20
N ARG A 72 -5.31 11.88 2.11
CA ARG A 72 -4.82 10.50 2.16
C ARG A 72 -3.46 10.41 2.84
N SER A 73 -2.62 11.42 2.71
CA SER A 73 -1.31 11.43 3.36
C SER A 73 -1.40 11.41 4.89
N GLU A 74 -2.48 11.90 5.47
CA GLU A 74 -2.71 11.79 6.91
C GLU A 74 -2.93 10.33 7.33
N TYR A 75 -3.59 9.55 6.49
CA TYR A 75 -3.75 8.12 6.74
C TYR A 75 -2.41 7.39 6.63
N TRP A 76 -1.57 7.76 5.66
CA TRP A 76 -0.23 7.20 5.56
C TRP A 76 0.58 7.49 6.82
N LYS A 77 0.42 8.69 7.38
CA LYS A 77 1.10 9.04 8.63
C LYS A 77 0.66 8.11 9.76
N THR A 78 -0.64 7.84 9.87
CA THR A 78 -1.17 6.92 10.86
C THR A 78 -0.58 5.53 10.68
N LEU A 79 -0.54 5.02 9.45
CA LEU A 79 0.07 3.72 9.15
C LEU A 79 1.57 3.69 9.46
N SER A 80 2.28 4.80 9.24
CA SER A 80 3.72 4.88 9.48
C SER A 80 4.08 4.83 10.96
N GLU A 81 3.11 5.09 11.84
CA GLU A 81 3.31 5.03 13.28
C GLU A 81 3.19 3.61 13.84
N LEU A 82 2.77 2.65 13.03
CA LEU A 82 2.73 1.26 13.45
C LEU A 82 4.15 0.71 13.65
N SER A 83 4.25 -0.45 14.28
CA SER A 83 5.54 -0.99 14.72
C SER A 83 6.45 -1.53 13.63
N VAL A 84 5.98 -1.56 12.37
CA VAL A 84 6.74 -2.09 11.23
C VAL A 84 6.82 -1.09 10.10
N GLN A 85 7.74 -1.35 9.17
CA GLN A 85 7.96 -0.48 8.00
C GLN A 85 6.73 -0.42 7.11
N LEU A 86 6.34 0.79 6.73
CA LEU A 86 5.30 1.01 5.72
C LEU A 86 5.94 1.21 4.35
N ILE A 87 5.43 0.49 3.36
CA ILE A 87 5.74 0.72 1.96
C ILE A 87 4.47 1.26 1.29
N LEU A 88 4.58 2.41 0.65
CA LEU A 88 3.54 2.92 -0.23
C LEU A 88 3.83 2.44 -1.64
N LEU A 89 2.89 1.74 -2.25
CA LEU A 89 3.02 1.26 -3.61
C LEU A 89 2.11 2.10 -4.50
N VAL A 90 2.70 2.90 -5.38
CA VAL A 90 1.98 3.90 -6.18
C VAL A 90 2.25 3.70 -7.67
N PRO A 91 1.38 4.20 -8.56
CA PRO A 91 1.69 4.18 -9.99
C PRO A 91 3.01 4.93 -10.26
N ALA A 92 3.83 4.40 -11.18
CA ALA A 92 5.12 5.00 -11.49
C ALA A 92 5.01 6.49 -11.85
N LYS A 93 3.97 6.86 -12.58
CA LYS A 93 3.74 8.26 -12.97
C LYS A 93 3.36 9.16 -11.79
N SER A 94 2.96 8.60 -10.66
CA SER A 94 2.55 9.34 -9.47
C SER A 94 3.62 9.38 -8.39
N LYS A 95 4.80 8.83 -8.65
CA LYS A 95 5.87 8.73 -7.65
C LYS A 95 6.29 10.10 -7.11
N THR A 96 6.48 11.07 -7.99
CA THR A 96 6.89 12.42 -7.60
C THR A 96 5.84 13.07 -6.71
N HIS A 97 4.57 12.95 -7.08
CA HIS A 97 3.46 13.51 -6.30
C HIS A 97 3.38 12.88 -4.90
N ALA A 98 3.48 11.56 -4.83
CA ALA A 98 3.44 10.85 -3.55
C ALA A 98 4.65 11.23 -2.68
N THR A 99 5.82 11.36 -3.28
CA THR A 99 7.04 11.77 -2.58
C THR A 99 6.89 13.17 -1.99
N ASP A 100 6.35 14.10 -2.77
CA ASP A 100 6.12 15.48 -2.31
C ASP A 100 5.15 15.52 -1.12
N LEU A 101 4.08 14.74 -1.17
CA LEU A 101 3.12 14.65 -0.07
C LEU A 101 3.78 14.09 1.19
N CYS A 102 4.64 13.08 1.05
CA CYS A 102 5.38 12.52 2.18
C CYS A 102 6.32 13.56 2.80
N TRP A 103 7.00 14.37 1.98
CA TRP A 103 7.83 15.46 2.48
C TRP A 103 7.00 16.45 3.29
N LYS A 104 5.85 16.87 2.76
CA LYS A 104 5.00 17.87 3.41
C LYS A 104 4.45 17.41 4.76
N CYS A 105 4.18 16.12 4.93
CA CYS A 105 3.64 15.59 6.18
C CYS A 105 4.68 14.95 7.09
N GLY A 106 5.97 15.14 6.79
CA GLY A 106 7.05 14.67 7.65
C GLY A 106 7.37 13.19 7.56
N LEU A 107 7.00 12.53 6.47
CA LEU A 107 7.21 11.09 6.28
C LEU A 107 8.47 10.74 5.49
N ALA A 108 9.22 11.76 5.03
CA ALA A 108 10.46 11.51 4.29
C ALA A 108 11.43 10.70 5.15
N GLY A 109 11.95 9.61 4.61
CA GLY A 109 12.85 8.73 5.33
C GLY A 109 12.17 7.72 6.26
N LYS A 110 10.87 7.88 6.56
CA LYS A 110 10.10 6.93 7.37
C LYS A 110 9.34 5.93 6.53
N VAL A 111 8.90 6.33 5.35
CA VAL A 111 8.06 5.55 4.46
C VAL A 111 8.85 5.25 3.20
N LYS A 112 8.83 3.99 2.79
CA LYS A 112 9.45 3.59 1.52
C LYS A 112 8.40 3.67 0.43
N ILE A 113 8.77 4.22 -0.73
CA ILE A 113 7.87 4.32 -1.87
C ILE A 113 8.31 3.36 -2.95
N GLY A 114 7.42 2.41 -3.29
CA GLY A 114 7.58 1.53 -4.43
C GLY A 114 6.63 1.94 -5.54
N THR A 115 6.84 1.43 -6.73
CA THR A 115 6.01 1.77 -7.88
C THR A 115 5.52 0.54 -8.61
N PHE A 116 4.39 0.71 -9.32
CA PHE A 116 3.87 -0.30 -10.22
C PHE A 116 3.45 0.34 -11.54
N GLU A 117 3.39 -0.48 -12.57
CA GLU A 117 2.88 -0.07 -13.87
C GLU A 117 1.88 -1.10 -14.36
N VAL A 118 0.82 -0.62 -15.00
CA VAL A 118 -0.12 -1.49 -15.70
C VAL A 118 0.08 -1.23 -17.19
N SER A 119 0.51 -2.27 -17.92
CA SER A 119 0.73 -2.14 -19.35
C SER A 119 0.22 -3.38 -20.07
N ILE A 120 -0.29 -3.16 -21.27
CA ILE A 120 -0.69 -4.22 -22.18
C ILE A 120 0.23 -4.15 -23.38
N ARG A 121 0.85 -5.28 -23.69
CA ARG A 121 1.69 -5.39 -24.88
C ARG A 121 0.99 -6.30 -25.88
N ILE A 122 0.86 -5.80 -27.09
CA ILE A 122 0.23 -6.51 -28.18
C ILE A 122 1.30 -7.01 -29.13
#